data_4a6aa9027b8cc858b113cf11514cf874
#
_entry.id   4a6aa9027b8cc858b113cf11514cf874
#
_cell.length_a   1.000
_cell.length_b   1.000
_cell.length_c   1.000
_cell.angle_alpha   90.00
_cell.angle_beta   90.00
_cell.angle_gamma   90.00
#
_symmetry.space_group_name_H-M   'P 1'
#
loop_
_entity.id
_entity.type
_entity.pdbx_description
1 polymer ?
#
loop_
_entity_poly.entity_id
_entity_poly.type
_entity_poly.pdbx_seq_one_letter_code
_entity_poly.pdbx_strand_id
1 'polypeptide(L)'
;MSGCRVDRCGCIVACTVPWIVSTSLKSLKQLKLRDEKYIRGAFLRKFGRINIGNSGPWKCAFCLTRDGKAVKIQRTIFSECFYIMAMDELSRVTGDKDMQLEAEQVMEQLIYWVREDSSGLGRPQLPGDVPTNSMAIPMMLLCLVQQLTEGREHEVIQMYRELGTWCVQQILQHIQRDGKAILETVSMDGTELPGCQGRLQNPGHALEAGWFLLQFSAAQGDEELQKIAIDKFVELPYQCGWDNKYGGLFYFTDVDGYCPTQLESRMKLWWPHCEALIAFLMAYTQTKRPELLERFCQVYDYTFSHFPDWESGEWFGYLTQEGKVALDFKGGPFKGFFHVPRCLYMCERILDGLLVKQN
;
A
#
# COMPACT_ATOMS: atom_id res chain seq x y z
N MET A 1 18.60 -28.42 2.17
CA MET A 1 17.64 -28.46 1.03
C MET A 1 16.42 -29.25 1.48
N SER A 2 15.52 -28.64 2.20
CA SER A 2 14.23 -29.23 2.58
C SER A 2 13.16 -28.36 1.95
N GLY A 3 12.39 -28.97 1.04
CA GLY A 3 11.40 -28.30 0.21
C GLY A 3 10.30 -27.64 1.01
N CYS A 4 10.11 -26.40 0.75
CA CYS A 4 8.92 -25.64 1.16
C CYS A 4 7.69 -26.34 0.56
N ARG A 5 6.92 -27.05 1.37
CA ARG A 5 5.61 -27.59 0.97
C ARG A 5 4.68 -26.39 0.75
N VAL A 6 4.44 -26.08 -0.50
CA VAL A 6 3.34 -25.20 -0.92
C VAL A 6 2.06 -25.98 -0.68
N ASP A 7 1.40 -25.70 0.42
CA ASP A 7 0.11 -26.31 0.73
C ASP A 7 -0.94 -25.93 -0.31
N ARG A 8 -1.89 -26.84 -0.51
CA ARG A 8 -2.82 -27.02 -1.61
C ARG A 8 -3.81 -25.87 -1.92
N CYS A 9 -3.59 -24.67 -1.45
CA CYS A 9 -4.36 -23.50 -1.87
C CYS A 9 -3.66 -22.81 -3.05
N GLY A 10 -4.05 -23.15 -4.26
CA GLY A 10 -3.50 -22.62 -5.50
C GLY A 10 -3.82 -21.14 -5.78
N CYS A 11 -4.05 -20.33 -4.76
CA CYS A 11 -4.28 -18.89 -4.88
C CYS A 11 -2.96 -18.16 -4.83
N ILE A 12 -2.41 -17.79 -5.97
CA ILE A 12 -1.29 -16.86 -6.05
C ILE A 12 -1.87 -15.46 -6.18
N VAL A 13 -1.58 -14.63 -5.19
CA VAL A 13 -2.09 -13.28 -5.09
C VAL A 13 -1.31 -12.35 -6.02
N ALA A 14 -2.04 -11.49 -6.71
CA ALA A 14 -1.52 -10.48 -7.63
C ALA A 14 -0.53 -9.48 -7.00
N CYS A 15 -0.46 -9.40 -5.67
CA CYS A 15 0.35 -8.44 -4.94
C CYS A 15 1.86 -8.74 -4.88
N THR A 16 2.34 -9.82 -5.50
CA THR A 16 3.70 -10.32 -5.23
C THR A 16 4.77 -9.90 -6.23
N VAL A 17 4.43 -9.28 -7.33
CA VAL A 17 5.35 -9.16 -8.46
C VAL A 17 6.11 -7.84 -8.59
N PRO A 18 5.54 -6.65 -8.31
CA PRO A 18 6.23 -5.40 -8.63
C PRO A 18 7.60 -5.26 -7.95
N TRP A 19 7.73 -5.78 -6.74
CA TRP A 19 8.93 -5.59 -5.92
C TRP A 19 10.03 -6.65 -6.09
N ILE A 20 9.69 -7.88 -6.47
CA ILE A 20 10.71 -8.88 -6.84
C ILE A 20 11.55 -8.39 -8.00
N VAL A 21 10.95 -7.61 -8.89
CA VAL A 21 11.60 -7.12 -10.10
C VAL A 21 12.58 -6.00 -9.80
N SER A 22 12.22 -5.01 -8.97
CA SER A 22 13.05 -3.85 -8.65
C SER A 22 14.28 -4.20 -7.77
N THR A 23 14.09 -4.97 -6.70
CA THR A 23 15.18 -5.38 -5.80
C THR A 23 16.11 -6.43 -6.38
N SER A 24 15.66 -7.18 -7.37
CA SER A 24 16.37 -8.34 -7.90
C SER A 24 17.09 -8.12 -9.22
N LEU A 25 17.17 -6.88 -9.76
CA LEU A 25 17.85 -6.66 -11.05
C LEU A 25 19.28 -7.18 -11.08
N LYS A 26 20.04 -7.04 -9.98
CA LYS A 26 21.33 -7.72 -9.82
C LYS A 26 21.18 -9.24 -9.65
N SER A 27 20.19 -9.68 -8.90
CA SER A 27 19.93 -11.10 -8.61
C SER A 27 19.20 -11.82 -9.75
N LEU A 28 18.30 -11.15 -10.49
CA LEU A 28 17.63 -11.72 -11.68
C LEU A 28 18.58 -11.92 -12.85
N LYS A 29 19.55 -11.01 -13.05
CA LYS A 29 20.67 -11.25 -13.99
C LYS A 29 21.53 -12.43 -13.56
N GLN A 30 21.68 -12.68 -12.26
CA GLN A 30 22.39 -13.83 -11.70
C GLN A 30 21.57 -15.14 -11.77
N LEU A 31 20.22 -15.07 -11.63
CA LEU A 31 19.34 -16.24 -11.66
C LEU A 31 19.11 -16.80 -13.06
N LYS A 32 19.70 -16.22 -14.12
CA LYS A 32 19.54 -16.71 -15.52
C LYS A 32 18.09 -17.10 -15.80
N LEU A 33 17.14 -16.21 -15.48
CA LEU A 33 15.74 -16.41 -15.90
C LEU A 33 15.70 -16.38 -17.44
N ARG A 34 15.80 -17.58 -18.02
CA ARG A 34 16.11 -17.86 -19.42
C ARG A 34 14.99 -17.50 -20.40
N ASP A 35 13.85 -16.93 -19.95
CA ASP A 35 12.74 -16.77 -20.85
C ASP A 35 11.84 -15.57 -20.52
N GLU A 36 12.12 -14.41 -21.12
CA GLU A 36 11.22 -13.25 -21.11
C GLU A 36 9.78 -13.62 -21.51
N LYS A 37 9.65 -14.51 -22.51
CA LYS A 37 8.35 -15.03 -22.97
C LYS A 37 7.64 -15.83 -21.87
N TYR A 38 8.38 -16.54 -21.03
CA TYR A 38 7.80 -17.31 -19.94
C TYR A 38 7.32 -16.40 -18.81
N ILE A 39 8.11 -15.39 -18.45
CA ILE A 39 7.73 -14.38 -17.44
C ILE A 39 6.50 -13.60 -17.93
N ARG A 40 6.55 -13.05 -19.15
CA ARG A 40 5.42 -12.36 -19.78
C ARG A 40 4.20 -13.27 -19.89
N GLY A 41 4.35 -14.48 -20.38
CA GLY A 41 3.24 -15.43 -20.54
C GLY A 41 2.69 -15.96 -19.23
N ALA A 42 3.51 -16.14 -18.18
CA ALA A 42 3.05 -16.52 -16.86
C ALA A 42 2.35 -15.36 -16.18
N PHE A 43 2.85 -14.14 -16.36
CA PHE A 43 2.31 -12.92 -15.81
C PHE A 43 0.97 -12.54 -16.43
N LEU A 44 0.89 -12.43 -17.76
CA LEU A 44 -0.35 -12.14 -18.49
C LEU A 44 -1.42 -13.22 -18.31
N ARG A 45 -1.02 -14.49 -18.12
CA ARG A 45 -1.94 -15.57 -17.76
C ARG A 45 -2.43 -15.48 -16.33
N LYS A 46 -1.63 -14.94 -15.40
CA LYS A 46 -1.98 -14.78 -13.98
C LYS A 46 -2.83 -13.55 -13.69
N PHE A 47 -2.68 -12.49 -14.46
CA PHE A 47 -3.48 -11.27 -14.34
C PHE A 47 -4.57 -11.24 -15.43
N GLY A 48 -5.33 -12.33 -15.59
CA GLY A 48 -6.34 -12.46 -16.62
C GLY A 48 -7.24 -11.24 -16.75
N ARG A 49 -7.18 -10.57 -17.89
CA ARG A 49 -8.19 -9.60 -18.31
C ARG A 49 -9.53 -10.30 -18.38
N ILE A 50 -10.51 -9.86 -17.62
CA ILE A 50 -11.85 -10.40 -17.66
C ILE A 50 -12.75 -9.32 -18.22
N ASN A 51 -13.30 -9.56 -19.40
CA ASN A 51 -14.36 -8.72 -19.94
C ASN A 51 -15.63 -8.95 -19.12
N ILE A 52 -16.10 -7.90 -18.48
CA ILE A 52 -17.39 -7.89 -17.82
C ILE A 52 -18.45 -7.48 -18.87
N GLY A 53 -18.96 -8.47 -19.61
CA GLY A 53 -19.95 -8.26 -20.69
C GLY A 53 -19.32 -7.96 -22.07
N ASN A 54 -20.17 -8.03 -23.12
CA ASN A 54 -19.74 -7.98 -24.54
C ASN A 54 -19.12 -6.63 -24.98
N SER A 55 -19.07 -5.59 -24.15
CA SER A 55 -18.51 -4.27 -24.47
C SER A 55 -18.10 -3.46 -23.24
N GLY A 56 -18.03 -4.07 -22.05
CA GLY A 56 -17.68 -3.38 -20.79
C GLY A 56 -16.16 -3.28 -20.57
N PRO A 57 -15.72 -2.37 -19.66
CA PRO A 57 -14.33 -2.27 -19.28
C PRO A 57 -13.85 -3.58 -18.64
N TRP A 58 -12.63 -3.96 -18.93
CA TRP A 58 -12.03 -5.15 -18.33
C TRP A 58 -11.65 -4.91 -16.86
N LYS A 59 -11.65 -5.98 -16.07
CA LYS A 59 -11.27 -5.99 -14.66
C LYS A 59 -10.12 -6.96 -14.43
N CYS A 60 -9.28 -6.66 -13.42
CA CYS A 60 -8.28 -7.60 -12.93
C CYS A 60 -8.91 -8.61 -11.97
N ALA A 61 -8.53 -9.86 -12.09
CA ALA A 61 -8.88 -10.86 -11.09
C ALA A 61 -8.02 -10.68 -9.83
N PHE A 62 -8.66 -10.67 -8.67
CA PHE A 62 -7.95 -10.69 -7.39
C PHE A 62 -7.36 -12.07 -7.08
N CYS A 63 -8.12 -13.13 -7.34
CA CYS A 63 -7.67 -14.51 -7.20
C CYS A 63 -7.89 -15.28 -8.49
N LEU A 64 -6.91 -16.10 -8.85
CA LEU A 64 -6.96 -17.02 -9.97
C LEU A 64 -6.75 -18.46 -9.50
N THR A 65 -7.30 -19.43 -10.23
CA THR A 65 -6.89 -20.83 -10.12
C THR A 65 -5.45 -20.99 -10.62
N ARG A 66 -4.84 -22.16 -10.36
CA ARG A 66 -3.48 -22.48 -10.83
C ARG A 66 -3.36 -22.45 -12.37
N ASP A 67 -4.44 -22.76 -13.08
CA ASP A 67 -4.53 -22.73 -14.54
C ASP A 67 -4.95 -21.35 -15.11
N GLY A 68 -5.04 -20.32 -14.24
CA GLY A 68 -5.26 -18.93 -14.66
C GLY A 68 -6.73 -18.51 -14.81
N LYS A 69 -7.70 -19.32 -14.35
CA LYS A 69 -9.10 -18.92 -14.36
C LYS A 69 -9.45 -18.04 -13.18
N ALA A 70 -10.28 -17.02 -13.40
CA ALA A 70 -10.72 -16.12 -12.35
C ALA A 70 -11.58 -16.85 -11.30
N VAL A 71 -11.19 -16.68 -10.03
CA VAL A 71 -11.94 -17.17 -8.87
C VAL A 71 -12.65 -16.03 -8.17
N LYS A 72 -11.99 -14.88 -8.06
CA LYS A 72 -12.54 -13.71 -7.37
C LYS A 72 -12.15 -12.42 -8.10
N ILE A 73 -13.13 -11.58 -8.35
CA ILE A 73 -12.98 -10.21 -8.82
C ILE A 73 -13.42 -9.29 -7.71
N GLN A 74 -12.62 -8.29 -7.38
CA GLN A 74 -13.00 -7.26 -6.40
C GLN A 74 -13.75 -6.12 -7.11
N ARG A 75 -14.73 -5.54 -6.42
CA ARG A 75 -15.45 -4.35 -6.87
C ARG A 75 -14.78 -3.05 -6.38
N THR A 76 -13.46 -3.09 -6.31
CA THR A 76 -12.57 -1.99 -5.91
C THR A 76 -11.53 -1.80 -7.01
N ILE A 77 -10.71 -0.76 -6.86
CA ILE A 77 -9.64 -0.45 -7.82
C ILE A 77 -8.32 -1.16 -7.53
N PHE A 78 -8.17 -1.82 -6.38
CA PHE A 78 -6.85 -2.24 -5.88
C PHE A 78 -6.17 -3.32 -6.73
N SER A 79 -6.95 -4.23 -7.33
CA SER A 79 -6.37 -5.24 -8.24
C SER A 79 -5.74 -4.57 -9.47
N GLU A 80 -6.36 -3.54 -10.00
CA GLU A 80 -5.87 -2.73 -11.10
C GLU A 80 -4.65 -1.90 -10.69
N CYS A 81 -4.65 -1.33 -9.46
CA CYS A 81 -3.47 -0.62 -8.94
C CYS A 81 -2.23 -1.53 -8.92
N PHE A 82 -2.35 -2.73 -8.38
CA PHE A 82 -1.26 -3.70 -8.36
C PHE A 82 -0.86 -4.20 -9.74
N TYR A 83 -1.82 -4.29 -10.67
CA TYR A 83 -1.52 -4.61 -12.06
C TYR A 83 -0.67 -3.53 -12.72
N ILE A 84 -1.04 -2.25 -12.56
CA ILE A 84 -0.28 -1.10 -13.07
C ILE A 84 1.15 -1.12 -12.53
N MET A 85 1.32 -1.26 -11.20
CA MET A 85 2.64 -1.34 -10.57
C MET A 85 3.50 -2.44 -11.20
N ALA A 86 2.90 -3.60 -11.41
CA ALA A 86 3.59 -4.75 -11.95
C ALA A 86 4.01 -4.57 -13.41
N MET A 87 3.11 -4.01 -14.24
CA MET A 87 3.40 -3.79 -15.65
C MET A 87 4.47 -2.70 -15.85
N ASP A 88 4.41 -1.62 -15.06
CA ASP A 88 5.44 -0.58 -15.09
C ASP A 88 6.82 -1.12 -14.69
N GLU A 89 6.93 -1.88 -13.59
CA GLU A 89 8.20 -2.47 -13.18
C GLU A 89 8.72 -3.50 -14.18
N LEU A 90 7.87 -4.33 -14.75
CA LEU A 90 8.28 -5.26 -15.80
C LEU A 90 8.80 -4.52 -17.02
N SER A 91 8.14 -3.45 -17.44
CA SER A 91 8.61 -2.60 -18.53
C SER A 91 10.00 -2.03 -18.24
N ARG A 92 10.23 -1.53 -17.02
CA ARG A 92 11.54 -1.00 -16.59
C ARG A 92 12.66 -2.03 -16.68
N VAL A 93 12.35 -3.29 -16.33
CA VAL A 93 13.34 -4.38 -16.30
C VAL A 93 13.61 -4.96 -17.68
N THR A 94 12.56 -5.16 -18.48
CA THR A 94 12.64 -5.84 -19.78
C THR A 94 12.90 -4.88 -20.94
N GLY A 95 12.59 -3.59 -20.77
CA GLY A 95 12.58 -2.60 -21.85
C GLY A 95 11.36 -2.73 -22.78
N ASP A 96 10.38 -3.58 -22.42
CA ASP A 96 9.17 -3.81 -23.22
C ASP A 96 8.20 -2.63 -23.09
N LYS A 97 8.12 -1.81 -24.13
CA LYS A 97 7.26 -0.62 -24.19
C LYS A 97 5.75 -0.95 -24.24
N ASP A 98 5.37 -2.13 -24.71
CA ASP A 98 3.96 -2.54 -24.74
C ASP A 98 3.42 -2.70 -23.31
N MET A 99 4.25 -3.17 -22.38
CA MET A 99 3.88 -3.25 -20.98
C MET A 99 3.69 -1.86 -20.35
N GLN A 100 4.51 -0.90 -20.73
CA GLN A 100 4.37 0.49 -20.29
C GLN A 100 3.05 1.09 -20.79
N LEU A 101 2.76 0.97 -22.07
CA LEU A 101 1.52 1.44 -22.68
C LEU A 101 0.28 0.80 -22.02
N GLU A 102 0.38 -0.48 -21.69
CA GLU A 102 -0.69 -1.19 -21.01
C GLU A 102 -0.91 -0.64 -19.57
N ALA A 103 0.17 -0.37 -18.83
CA ALA A 103 0.07 0.25 -17.50
C ALA A 103 -0.62 1.63 -17.57
N GLU A 104 -0.26 2.44 -18.55
CA GLU A 104 -0.85 3.78 -18.78
C GLU A 104 -2.33 3.69 -19.14
N GLN A 105 -2.74 2.80 -20.04
CA GLN A 105 -4.14 2.58 -20.41
C GLN A 105 -5.00 2.14 -19.21
N VAL A 106 -4.45 1.27 -18.35
CA VAL A 106 -5.15 0.85 -17.14
C VAL A 106 -5.26 2.01 -16.15
N MET A 107 -4.22 2.83 -16.05
CA MET A 107 -4.22 4.01 -15.19
C MET A 107 -5.29 5.01 -15.64
N GLU A 108 -5.43 5.28 -16.93
CA GLU A 108 -6.51 6.13 -17.48
C GLU A 108 -7.90 5.59 -17.11
N GLN A 109 -8.12 4.28 -17.30
CA GLN A 109 -9.39 3.64 -16.91
C GLN A 109 -9.66 3.75 -15.42
N LEU A 110 -8.62 3.63 -14.60
CA LEU A 110 -8.72 3.70 -13.15
C LEU A 110 -9.06 5.12 -12.69
N ILE A 111 -8.42 6.14 -13.28
CA ILE A 111 -8.73 7.55 -13.05
C ILE A 111 -10.19 7.83 -13.40
N TYR A 112 -10.68 7.37 -14.55
CA TYR A 112 -12.07 7.50 -14.96
C TYR A 112 -13.03 6.90 -13.94
N TRP A 113 -12.76 5.68 -13.45
CA TRP A 113 -13.61 5.05 -12.42
C TRP A 113 -13.61 5.78 -11.08
N VAL A 114 -12.53 6.44 -10.74
CA VAL A 114 -12.44 7.15 -9.45
C VAL A 114 -13.03 8.57 -9.54
N ARG A 115 -12.82 9.27 -10.65
CA ARG A 115 -13.16 10.69 -10.75
C ARG A 115 -14.46 10.96 -11.48
N GLU A 116 -14.85 10.10 -12.44
CA GLU A 116 -15.97 10.36 -13.33
C GLU A 116 -17.13 9.38 -13.12
N ASP A 117 -16.92 8.08 -13.35
CA ASP A 117 -17.98 7.07 -13.27
C ASP A 117 -17.49 5.74 -12.72
N SER A 118 -17.90 5.43 -11.50
CA SER A 118 -17.55 4.19 -10.81
C SER A 118 -18.43 2.99 -11.19
N SER A 119 -19.39 3.12 -12.09
CA SER A 119 -20.34 2.06 -12.48
C SER A 119 -19.62 0.81 -13.01
N GLY A 120 -18.50 0.99 -13.72
CA GLY A 120 -17.64 -0.10 -14.20
C GLY A 120 -17.02 -0.98 -13.10
N LEU A 121 -17.04 -0.54 -11.84
CA LEU A 121 -16.61 -1.36 -10.69
C LEU A 121 -17.69 -2.40 -10.29
N GLY A 122 -18.93 -2.26 -10.80
CA GLY A 122 -20.02 -3.17 -10.53
C GLY A 122 -20.46 -3.22 -9.07
N ARG A 123 -20.30 -2.11 -8.33
CA ARG A 123 -20.79 -1.98 -6.95
C ARG A 123 -22.33 -1.89 -6.98
N PRO A 124 -23.04 -2.63 -6.11
CA PRO A 124 -24.46 -2.40 -5.94
C PRO A 124 -24.67 -1.01 -5.35
N GLN A 125 -25.61 -0.28 -5.89
CA GLN A 125 -26.10 0.98 -5.31
C GLN A 125 -27.35 0.66 -4.49
N LEU A 126 -27.32 1.01 -3.22
CA LEU A 126 -28.48 0.86 -2.34
C LEU A 126 -29.21 2.20 -2.21
N PRO A 127 -30.55 2.20 -2.07
CA PRO A 127 -31.29 3.41 -1.78
C PRO A 127 -30.75 4.08 -0.51
N GLY A 128 -30.37 5.34 -0.60
CA GLY A 128 -29.80 6.09 0.52
C GLY A 128 -28.28 6.03 0.66
N ASP A 129 -27.58 5.31 -0.22
CA ASP A 129 -26.11 5.37 -0.26
C ASP A 129 -25.65 6.80 -0.54
N VAL A 130 -24.77 7.30 0.34
CA VAL A 130 -24.09 8.58 0.18
C VAL A 130 -22.69 8.31 -0.35
N PRO A 131 -22.25 8.96 -1.44
CA PRO A 131 -20.88 8.84 -1.91
C PRO A 131 -19.88 9.22 -0.83
N THR A 132 -18.83 8.43 -0.69
CA THR A 132 -17.82 8.61 0.35
C THR A 132 -16.41 8.63 -0.24
N ASN A 133 -15.52 9.41 0.38
CA ASN A 133 -14.09 9.39 0.14
C ASN A 133 -13.45 8.42 1.15
N SER A 134 -12.91 7.30 0.67
CA SER A 134 -12.09 6.37 1.47
C SER A 134 -10.62 6.68 1.21
N MET A 135 -9.85 6.95 2.26
CA MET A 135 -8.44 7.38 2.19
C MET A 135 -7.57 6.43 1.36
N ALA A 136 -7.84 5.14 1.39
CA ALA A 136 -7.09 4.15 0.63
C ALA A 136 -7.14 4.38 -0.89
N ILE A 137 -8.19 5.03 -1.43
CA ILE A 137 -8.32 5.29 -2.86
C ILE A 137 -7.32 6.37 -3.34
N PRO A 138 -7.39 7.63 -2.86
CA PRO A 138 -6.44 8.65 -3.29
C PRO A 138 -5.00 8.32 -2.85
N MET A 139 -4.81 7.61 -1.75
CA MET A 139 -3.51 7.12 -1.30
C MET A 139 -2.87 6.17 -2.33
N MET A 140 -3.60 5.18 -2.82
CA MET A 140 -3.09 4.25 -3.84
C MET A 140 -2.88 4.93 -5.20
N LEU A 141 -3.72 5.90 -5.57
CA LEU A 141 -3.47 6.71 -6.77
C LEU A 141 -2.20 7.55 -6.64
N LEU A 142 -1.95 8.14 -5.47
CA LEU A 142 -0.72 8.89 -5.22
C LEU A 142 0.52 7.99 -5.33
N CYS A 143 0.46 6.77 -4.79
CA CYS A 143 1.50 5.76 -4.95
C CYS A 143 1.78 5.45 -6.43
N LEU A 144 0.73 5.26 -7.24
CA LEU A 144 0.87 5.02 -8.68
C LEU A 144 1.47 6.22 -9.42
N VAL A 145 1.04 7.43 -9.09
CA VAL A 145 1.62 8.67 -9.66
C VAL A 145 3.12 8.72 -9.39
N GLN A 146 3.53 8.45 -8.16
CA GLN A 146 4.95 8.46 -7.79
C GLN A 146 5.73 7.39 -8.55
N GLN A 147 5.23 6.17 -8.64
CA GLN A 147 5.89 5.10 -9.37
C GLN A 147 5.97 5.38 -10.86
N LEU A 148 4.87 5.78 -11.50
CA LEU A 148 4.83 6.03 -12.94
C LEU A 148 5.68 7.25 -13.37
N THR A 149 5.98 8.16 -12.46
CA THR A 149 6.82 9.34 -12.73
C THR A 149 8.28 9.16 -12.32
N GLU A 150 8.63 8.14 -11.53
CA GLU A 150 9.99 7.92 -11.05
C GLU A 150 10.96 7.68 -12.21
N GLY A 151 11.97 8.57 -12.33
CA GLY A 151 12.99 8.47 -13.37
C GLY A 151 12.49 8.67 -14.80
N ARG A 152 11.29 9.24 -14.98
CA ARG A 152 10.68 9.54 -16.27
C ARG A 152 11.02 10.96 -16.76
N GLU A 153 10.75 11.20 -18.05
CA GLU A 153 10.89 12.51 -18.69
C GLU A 153 9.89 13.52 -18.12
N HIS A 154 10.21 14.79 -18.31
CA HIS A 154 9.45 15.90 -17.74
C HIS A 154 7.97 15.91 -18.18
N GLU A 155 7.69 15.54 -19.43
CA GLU A 155 6.35 15.46 -20.00
C GLU A 155 5.46 14.48 -19.23
N VAL A 156 6.00 13.30 -18.88
CA VAL A 156 5.28 12.27 -18.09
C VAL A 156 4.99 12.79 -16.68
N ILE A 157 5.97 13.45 -16.06
CA ILE A 157 5.80 14.06 -14.73
C ILE A 157 4.69 15.11 -14.76
N GLN A 158 4.66 15.96 -15.79
CA GLN A 158 3.62 16.99 -15.93
C GLN A 158 2.23 16.40 -16.12
N MET A 159 2.11 15.33 -16.93
CA MET A 159 0.83 14.66 -17.16
C MET A 159 0.16 14.17 -15.87
N TYR A 160 0.94 13.67 -14.91
CA TYR A 160 0.41 13.18 -13.64
C TYR A 160 0.42 14.20 -12.50
N ARG A 161 0.95 15.41 -12.70
CA ARG A 161 1.06 16.44 -11.65
C ARG A 161 -0.31 16.83 -11.08
N GLU A 162 -1.29 17.09 -11.95
CA GLU A 162 -2.64 17.46 -11.51
C GLU A 162 -3.28 16.35 -10.68
N LEU A 163 -3.14 15.09 -11.14
CA LEU A 163 -3.66 13.94 -10.41
C LEU A 163 -3.00 13.80 -9.04
N GLY A 164 -1.68 13.96 -8.96
CA GLY A 164 -0.96 13.94 -7.68
C GLY A 164 -1.45 15.01 -6.70
N THR A 165 -1.63 16.23 -7.19
CA THR A 165 -2.19 17.34 -6.40
C THR A 165 -3.61 17.03 -5.93
N TRP A 166 -4.45 16.51 -6.81
CA TRP A 166 -5.81 16.08 -6.47
C TRP A 166 -5.79 14.98 -5.39
N CYS A 167 -4.93 13.97 -5.52
CA CYS A 167 -4.79 12.92 -4.52
C CYS A 167 -4.41 13.47 -3.14
N VAL A 168 -3.45 14.40 -3.10
CA VAL A 168 -3.05 15.08 -1.85
C VAL A 168 -4.25 15.80 -1.24
N GLN A 169 -5.00 16.58 -2.03
CA GLN A 169 -6.19 17.29 -1.54
C GLN A 169 -7.22 16.32 -0.97
N GLN A 170 -7.47 15.18 -1.63
CA GLN A 170 -8.39 14.16 -1.14
C GLN A 170 -7.91 13.52 0.17
N ILE A 171 -6.62 13.23 0.31
CA ILE A 171 -6.04 12.67 1.53
C ILE A 171 -6.16 13.67 2.69
N LEU A 172 -5.90 14.96 2.45
CA LEU A 172 -5.97 15.99 3.49
C LEU A 172 -7.38 16.20 4.05
N GLN A 173 -8.44 15.86 3.30
CA GLN A 173 -9.83 15.90 3.78
C GLN A 173 -10.08 14.95 4.97
N HIS A 174 -9.24 13.93 5.15
CA HIS A 174 -9.36 12.98 6.26
C HIS A 174 -8.86 13.53 7.60
N ILE A 175 -8.26 14.73 7.61
CA ILE A 175 -7.90 15.44 8.84
C ILE A 175 -9.18 16.03 9.44
N GLN A 176 -9.63 15.48 10.55
CA GLN A 176 -10.89 15.80 11.19
C GLN A 176 -10.69 16.20 12.68
N ARG A 177 -11.78 16.57 13.36
CA ARG A 177 -11.77 16.89 14.79
C ARG A 177 -10.73 17.97 15.15
N ASP A 178 -10.73 19.10 14.44
CA ASP A 178 -9.77 20.20 14.60
C ASP A 178 -8.31 19.74 14.45
N GLY A 179 -8.07 18.81 13.55
CA GLY A 179 -6.73 18.25 13.28
C GLY A 179 -6.25 17.25 14.33
N LYS A 180 -7.14 16.65 15.11
CA LYS A 180 -6.83 15.67 16.16
C LYS A 180 -7.14 14.23 15.78
N ALA A 181 -7.67 14.01 14.58
CA ALA A 181 -8.00 12.67 14.09
C ALA A 181 -7.75 12.57 12.60
N ILE A 182 -7.34 11.38 12.14
CA ILE A 182 -7.35 10.96 10.74
C ILE A 182 -8.41 9.87 10.61
N LEU A 183 -9.50 10.18 9.94
CA LEU A 183 -10.61 9.24 9.73
C LEU A 183 -10.42 8.44 8.44
N GLU A 184 -10.73 7.15 8.47
CA GLU A 184 -10.58 6.26 7.32
C GLU A 184 -11.52 6.60 6.17
N THR A 185 -12.71 7.14 6.50
CA THR A 185 -13.73 7.48 5.52
C THR A 185 -14.42 8.79 5.89
N VAL A 186 -14.56 9.69 4.92
CA VAL A 186 -15.30 10.95 5.04
C VAL A 186 -16.31 11.04 3.88
N SER A 187 -17.20 12.01 3.91
CA SER A 187 -18.06 12.35 2.77
C SER A 187 -17.22 12.90 1.60
N MET A 188 -17.80 13.01 0.43
CA MET A 188 -17.10 13.56 -0.75
C MET A 188 -16.73 15.04 -0.62
N ASP A 189 -17.42 15.78 0.24
CA ASP A 189 -17.09 17.17 0.60
C ASP A 189 -16.13 17.30 1.79
N GLY A 190 -15.61 16.18 2.30
CA GLY A 190 -14.62 16.14 3.37
C GLY A 190 -15.20 16.30 4.77
N THR A 191 -16.52 16.11 4.97
CA THR A 191 -17.13 16.17 6.30
C THR A 191 -17.19 14.78 6.95
N GLU A 192 -17.21 14.74 8.29
CA GLU A 192 -17.31 13.51 9.07
C GLU A 192 -18.67 12.84 8.85
N LEU A 193 -18.63 11.52 8.58
CA LEU A 193 -19.84 10.72 8.41
C LEU A 193 -20.48 10.39 9.76
N PRO A 194 -21.81 10.17 9.80
CA PRO A 194 -22.48 9.71 11.02
C PRO A 194 -22.14 8.24 11.35
N GLY A 195 -22.27 7.88 12.60
CA GLY A 195 -22.20 6.50 13.07
C GLY A 195 -20.78 5.93 13.13
N CYS A 196 -20.67 4.61 13.16
CA CYS A 196 -19.39 3.91 13.32
C CYS A 196 -18.44 4.07 12.12
N GLN A 197 -18.99 4.25 10.93
CA GLN A 197 -18.19 4.48 9.71
C GLN A 197 -17.38 5.78 9.80
N GLY A 198 -17.99 6.86 10.29
CA GLY A 198 -17.35 8.16 10.41
C GLY A 198 -16.39 8.26 11.63
N ARG A 199 -16.32 7.24 12.48
CA ARG A 199 -15.41 7.23 13.63
C ARG A 199 -14.21 6.30 13.46
N LEU A 200 -14.18 5.55 12.36
CA LEU A 200 -13.12 4.56 12.11
C LEU A 200 -11.81 5.24 11.78
N GLN A 201 -10.75 4.82 12.47
CA GLN A 201 -9.37 5.17 12.17
C GLN A 201 -8.59 3.91 11.79
N ASN A 202 -7.72 4.02 10.80
CA ASN A 202 -6.77 2.98 10.41
C ASN A 202 -5.35 3.56 10.53
N PRO A 203 -4.66 3.33 11.66
CA PRO A 203 -3.32 3.88 11.87
C PRO A 203 -2.32 3.48 10.77
N GLY A 204 -2.43 2.25 10.26
CA GLY A 204 -1.58 1.77 9.18
C GLY A 204 -1.76 2.54 7.86
N HIS A 205 -3.00 2.76 7.42
CA HIS A 205 -3.28 3.56 6.22
C HIS A 205 -2.84 5.01 6.38
N ALA A 206 -3.07 5.60 7.56
CA ALA A 206 -2.63 6.96 7.82
C ALA A 206 -1.10 7.10 7.75
N LEU A 207 -0.36 6.14 8.32
CA LEU A 207 1.10 6.10 8.24
C LEU A 207 1.60 5.87 6.81
N GLU A 208 0.92 5.01 6.05
CA GLU A 208 1.24 4.77 4.63
C GLU A 208 0.99 6.04 3.79
N ALA A 209 -0.15 6.69 3.96
CA ALA A 209 -0.41 8.00 3.36
C ALA A 209 0.64 9.03 3.77
N GLY A 210 1.07 9.01 5.03
CA GLY A 210 2.09 9.90 5.58
C GLY A 210 3.40 9.86 4.79
N TRP A 211 3.96 8.69 4.55
CA TRP A 211 5.21 8.64 3.81
C TRP A 211 5.02 8.86 2.29
N PHE A 212 3.85 8.55 1.69
CA PHE A 212 3.56 9.00 0.32
C PHE A 212 3.51 10.52 0.22
N LEU A 213 2.89 11.20 1.19
CA LEU A 213 2.88 12.66 1.25
C LEU A 213 4.28 13.23 1.44
N LEU A 214 5.13 12.61 2.27
CA LEU A 214 6.54 13.01 2.45
C LEU A 214 7.36 12.88 1.16
N GLN A 215 7.15 11.83 0.38
CA GLN A 215 7.80 11.71 -0.94
C GLN A 215 7.30 12.78 -1.91
N PHE A 216 5.98 13.00 -1.94
CA PHE A 216 5.39 14.00 -2.83
C PHE A 216 5.85 15.40 -2.47
N SER A 217 5.82 15.77 -1.19
CA SER A 217 6.29 17.08 -0.72
C SER A 217 7.75 17.33 -1.05
N ALA A 218 8.61 16.33 -0.85
CA ALA A 218 10.03 16.42 -1.19
C ALA A 218 10.26 16.64 -2.70
N ALA A 219 9.50 15.94 -3.56
CA ALA A 219 9.57 16.10 -5.01
C ALA A 219 9.09 17.47 -5.50
N GLN A 220 8.20 18.15 -4.76
CA GLN A 220 7.67 19.49 -5.08
C GLN A 220 8.39 20.61 -4.33
N GLY A 221 9.22 20.32 -3.33
CA GLY A 221 9.81 21.32 -2.43
C GLY A 221 8.76 21.98 -1.51
N ASP A 222 7.68 21.26 -1.16
CA ASP A 222 6.55 21.76 -0.37
C ASP A 222 6.77 21.48 1.12
N GLU A 223 7.35 22.45 1.83
CA GLU A 223 7.65 22.35 3.26
C GLU A 223 6.39 22.36 4.14
N GLU A 224 5.31 23.01 3.71
CA GLU A 224 4.04 23.01 4.45
C GLU A 224 3.39 21.64 4.41
N LEU A 225 3.30 21.02 3.24
CA LEU A 225 2.81 19.66 3.09
C LEU A 225 3.69 18.66 3.86
N GLN A 226 5.02 18.83 3.83
CA GLN A 226 5.94 18.00 4.62
C GLN A 226 5.61 18.07 6.12
N LYS A 227 5.40 19.27 6.64
CA LYS A 227 5.02 19.46 8.05
C LYS A 227 3.69 18.81 8.37
N ILE A 228 2.66 19.01 7.53
CA ILE A 228 1.34 18.37 7.69
C ILE A 228 1.48 16.84 7.66
N ALA A 229 2.25 16.30 6.74
CA ALA A 229 2.48 14.86 6.63
C ALA A 229 3.08 14.28 7.93
N ILE A 230 4.09 14.94 8.49
CA ILE A 230 4.72 14.49 9.74
C ILE A 230 3.74 14.60 10.91
N ASP A 231 3.18 15.78 11.14
CA ASP A 231 2.39 16.05 12.34
C ASP A 231 1.06 15.28 12.35
N LYS A 232 0.41 15.14 11.17
CA LYS A 232 -0.94 14.57 11.05
C LYS A 232 -0.95 13.12 10.59
N PHE A 233 -0.07 12.72 9.68
CA PHE A 233 -0.10 11.38 9.08
C PHE A 233 1.00 10.45 9.59
N VAL A 234 2.00 10.95 10.34
CA VAL A 234 3.01 10.11 10.98
C VAL A 234 2.85 10.09 12.49
N GLU A 235 2.92 11.25 13.16
CA GLU A 235 2.91 11.29 14.63
C GLU A 235 1.52 11.02 15.22
N LEU A 236 0.47 11.64 14.70
CA LEU A 236 -0.89 11.49 15.25
C LEU A 236 -1.43 10.05 15.14
N PRO A 237 -1.35 9.35 14.00
CA PRO A 237 -1.79 7.95 13.89
C PRO A 237 -1.01 7.02 14.81
N TYR A 238 0.26 7.27 15.02
CA TYR A 238 1.06 6.52 15.98
C TYR A 238 0.57 6.73 17.41
N GLN A 239 0.32 7.98 17.82
CA GLN A 239 -0.19 8.30 19.16
C GLN A 239 -1.54 7.64 19.46
N CYS A 240 -2.44 7.61 18.46
CA CYS A 240 -3.77 6.99 18.59
C CYS A 240 -3.74 5.46 18.46
N GLY A 241 -2.82 4.94 17.66
CA GLY A 241 -2.79 3.55 17.27
C GLY A 241 -1.82 2.66 18.04
N TRP A 242 -0.86 3.23 18.77
CA TRP A 242 0.11 2.43 19.53
C TRP A 242 -0.49 1.86 20.81
N ASP A 243 -0.35 0.56 20.99
CA ASP A 243 -0.79 -0.12 22.23
C ASP A 243 0.24 0.08 23.35
N ASN A 244 -0.06 0.97 24.29
CA ASN A 244 0.83 1.26 25.42
C ASN A 244 0.99 0.08 26.40
N LYS A 245 0.10 -0.92 26.33
CA LYS A 245 0.13 -2.06 27.25
C LYS A 245 0.99 -3.21 26.71
N TYR A 246 0.84 -3.53 25.43
CA TYR A 246 1.50 -4.71 24.82
C TYR A 246 2.45 -4.33 23.69
N GLY A 247 2.52 -3.07 23.32
CA GLY A 247 3.26 -2.60 22.16
C GLY A 247 2.55 -2.90 20.84
N GLY A 248 3.10 -2.40 19.75
CA GLY A 248 2.60 -2.57 18.41
C GLY A 248 1.38 -1.71 18.07
N LEU A 249 1.09 -1.58 16.78
CA LEU A 249 -0.02 -0.79 16.25
C LEU A 249 -1.30 -1.62 16.18
N PHE A 250 -2.41 -1.08 16.67
CA PHE A 250 -3.73 -1.63 16.42
C PHE A 250 -4.07 -1.58 14.93
N TYR A 251 -4.86 -2.53 14.47
CA TYR A 251 -5.33 -2.53 13.09
C TYR A 251 -6.34 -1.40 12.86
N PHE A 252 -7.35 -1.31 13.73
CA PHE A 252 -8.33 -0.23 13.71
C PHE A 252 -8.56 0.35 15.10
N THR A 253 -8.89 1.63 15.17
CA THR A 253 -9.35 2.31 16.36
C THR A 253 -10.62 3.10 16.08
N ASP A 254 -11.38 3.42 17.10
CA ASP A 254 -12.53 4.33 17.03
C ASP A 254 -12.12 5.67 17.67
N VAL A 255 -12.37 6.79 17.01
CA VAL A 255 -11.93 8.12 17.45
C VAL A 255 -12.53 8.54 18.79
N ASP A 256 -13.72 8.04 19.14
CA ASP A 256 -14.41 8.30 20.40
C ASP A 256 -14.16 7.17 21.44
N GLY A 257 -13.29 6.20 21.13
CA GLY A 257 -12.93 5.12 22.04
C GLY A 257 -13.94 3.98 22.13
N TYR A 258 -14.94 3.93 21.25
CA TYR A 258 -15.87 2.81 21.16
C TYR A 258 -15.23 1.60 20.48
N CYS A 259 -15.95 0.48 20.45
CA CYS A 259 -15.53 -0.71 19.73
C CYS A 259 -15.79 -0.52 18.22
N PRO A 260 -14.76 -0.62 17.37
CA PRO A 260 -14.99 -0.70 15.92
C PRO A 260 -15.83 -1.92 15.54
N THR A 261 -16.51 -1.85 14.40
CA THR A 261 -17.27 -2.98 13.86
C THR A 261 -16.38 -4.10 13.33
N GLN A 262 -15.11 -3.81 13.09
CA GLN A 262 -14.10 -4.79 12.69
C GLN A 262 -13.66 -5.61 13.90
N LEU A 263 -14.02 -6.89 13.94
CA LEU A 263 -13.71 -7.78 15.07
C LEU A 263 -12.19 -7.95 15.30
N GLU A 264 -11.40 -7.82 14.25
CA GLU A 264 -9.94 -7.87 14.25
C GLU A 264 -9.26 -6.56 14.65
N SER A 265 -10.01 -5.55 15.08
CA SER A 265 -9.52 -4.18 15.31
C SER A 265 -8.29 -4.11 16.23
N ARG A 266 -8.21 -4.97 17.25
CA ARG A 266 -7.11 -5.01 18.20
C ARG A 266 -5.95 -5.92 17.80
N MET A 267 -6.05 -6.63 16.70
CA MET A 267 -4.95 -7.45 16.19
C MET A 267 -3.77 -6.57 15.77
N LYS A 268 -2.57 -7.15 15.81
CA LYS A 268 -1.35 -6.54 15.29
C LYS A 268 -1.01 -7.21 13.96
N LEU A 269 -1.05 -6.44 12.88
CA LEU A 269 -0.77 -6.94 11.54
C LEU A 269 0.63 -6.51 11.09
N TRP A 270 1.23 -7.28 10.19
CA TRP A 270 2.57 -7.02 9.64
C TRP A 270 2.68 -5.68 8.93
N TRP A 271 1.69 -5.36 8.09
CA TRP A 271 1.76 -4.22 7.17
C TRP A 271 1.72 -2.84 7.87
N PRO A 272 0.89 -2.56 8.91
CA PRO A 272 0.96 -1.28 9.59
C PRO A 272 2.33 -0.99 10.20
N HIS A 273 3.02 -2.04 10.66
CA HIS A 273 4.36 -1.90 11.22
C HIS A 273 5.40 -1.64 10.13
N CYS A 274 5.28 -2.28 8.95
CA CYS A 274 6.11 -1.95 7.79
C CYS A 274 5.96 -0.48 7.38
N GLU A 275 4.73 -0.01 7.28
CA GLU A 275 4.46 1.37 6.87
C GLU A 275 4.94 2.39 7.92
N ALA A 276 4.81 2.07 9.20
CA ALA A 276 5.35 2.89 10.30
C ALA A 276 6.88 3.00 10.24
N LEU A 277 7.59 1.90 9.99
CA LEU A 277 9.05 1.91 9.85
C LEU A 277 9.50 2.84 8.73
N ILE A 278 8.87 2.76 7.55
CA ILE A 278 9.17 3.66 6.43
C ILE A 278 8.87 5.11 6.81
N ALA A 279 7.68 5.38 7.35
CA ALA A 279 7.21 6.71 7.66
C ALA A 279 8.12 7.44 8.66
N PHE A 280 8.44 6.81 9.78
CA PHE A 280 9.30 7.41 10.80
C PHE A 280 10.73 7.62 10.31
N LEU A 281 11.30 6.65 9.61
CA LEU A 281 12.68 6.76 9.12
C LEU A 281 12.80 7.83 8.03
N MET A 282 11.81 7.93 7.14
CA MET A 282 11.75 8.98 6.11
C MET A 282 11.58 10.36 6.75
N ALA A 283 10.65 10.52 7.69
CA ALA A 283 10.43 11.76 8.41
C ALA A 283 11.69 12.21 9.18
N TYR A 284 12.40 11.28 9.84
CA TYR A 284 13.69 11.56 10.47
C TYR A 284 14.73 12.02 9.45
N THR A 285 14.81 11.37 8.30
CA THR A 285 15.80 11.75 7.27
C THR A 285 15.62 13.17 6.78
N GLN A 286 14.37 13.61 6.66
CA GLN A 286 14.03 14.95 6.17
C GLN A 286 14.18 16.05 7.24
N THR A 287 13.95 15.73 8.52
CA THR A 287 13.91 16.76 9.59
C THR A 287 15.03 16.66 10.62
N LYS A 288 15.65 15.49 10.75
CA LYS A 288 16.65 15.17 11.79
C LYS A 288 16.13 15.27 13.23
N ARG A 289 14.81 15.27 13.44
CA ARG A 289 14.18 15.29 14.76
C ARG A 289 14.44 13.97 15.50
N PRO A 290 15.16 13.96 16.65
CA PRO A 290 15.55 12.74 17.34
C PRO A 290 14.36 11.85 17.76
N GLU A 291 13.26 12.47 18.14
CA GLU A 291 12.05 11.75 18.58
C GLU A 291 11.46 10.84 17.49
N LEU A 292 11.63 11.20 16.21
CA LEU A 292 11.18 10.36 15.09
C LEU A 292 12.05 9.10 14.95
N LEU A 293 13.35 9.23 15.21
CA LEU A 293 14.25 8.07 15.25
C LEU A 293 13.96 7.17 16.45
N GLU A 294 13.64 7.74 17.61
CA GLU A 294 13.21 6.97 18.79
C GLU A 294 11.95 6.16 18.50
N ARG A 295 10.97 6.77 17.80
CA ARG A 295 9.74 6.06 17.36
C ARG A 295 10.06 4.96 16.34
N PHE A 296 10.95 5.22 15.39
CA PHE A 296 11.43 4.18 14.48
C PHE A 296 12.01 2.99 15.26
N CYS A 297 12.90 3.24 16.21
CA CYS A 297 13.50 2.18 17.03
C CYS A 297 12.44 1.41 17.82
N GLN A 298 11.46 2.11 18.42
CA GLN A 298 10.39 1.47 19.16
C GLN A 298 9.53 0.54 18.28
N VAL A 299 9.17 0.99 17.08
CA VAL A 299 8.45 0.16 16.09
C VAL A 299 9.32 -0.99 15.61
N TYR A 300 10.61 -0.75 15.37
CA TYR A 300 11.57 -1.76 14.94
C TYR A 300 11.70 -2.89 15.98
N ASP A 301 11.94 -2.55 17.23
CA ASP A 301 12.09 -3.51 18.32
C ASP A 301 10.85 -4.39 18.45
N TYR A 302 9.65 -3.78 18.42
CA TYR A 302 8.41 -4.56 18.44
C TYR A 302 8.29 -5.47 17.22
N THR A 303 8.50 -4.93 16.04
CA THR A 303 8.33 -5.64 14.76
C THR A 303 9.22 -6.86 14.67
N PHE A 304 10.52 -6.68 14.94
CA PHE A 304 11.50 -7.75 14.80
C PHE A 304 11.50 -8.75 15.97
N SER A 305 10.85 -8.40 17.08
CA SER A 305 10.63 -9.33 18.20
C SER A 305 9.40 -10.22 18.03
N HIS A 306 8.43 -9.84 17.17
CA HIS A 306 7.13 -10.52 17.17
C HIS A 306 6.74 -11.14 15.82
N PHE A 307 7.11 -10.54 14.69
CA PHE A 307 6.67 -11.01 13.38
C PHE A 307 7.58 -12.04 12.72
N PRO A 308 8.93 -11.92 12.73
CA PRO A 308 9.78 -12.86 12.04
C PRO A 308 9.73 -14.27 12.62
N ASP A 309 9.66 -15.27 11.74
CA ASP A 309 9.94 -16.65 12.08
C ASP A 309 11.44 -16.92 11.84
N TRP A 310 12.22 -16.86 12.90
CA TRP A 310 13.67 -17.02 12.84
C TRP A 310 14.11 -18.44 12.50
N GLU A 311 13.23 -19.45 12.68
CA GLU A 311 13.54 -20.85 12.39
C GLU A 311 13.31 -21.19 10.91
N SER A 312 12.16 -20.79 10.37
CA SER A 312 11.71 -21.18 9.02
C SER A 312 11.70 -20.03 8.02
N GLY A 313 12.05 -18.83 8.46
CA GLY A 313 12.06 -17.62 7.64
C GLY A 313 10.67 -17.04 7.40
N GLU A 314 10.63 -15.86 6.80
CA GLU A 314 9.45 -15.04 6.56
C GLU A 314 8.79 -14.55 7.87
N TRP A 315 7.78 -13.71 7.78
CA TRP A 315 7.05 -13.13 8.90
C TRP A 315 5.66 -13.73 9.04
N PHE A 316 5.22 -13.99 10.27
CA PHE A 316 3.80 -14.17 10.54
C PHE A 316 3.06 -12.86 10.22
N GLY A 317 1.82 -12.99 9.74
CA GLY A 317 1.06 -11.80 9.33
C GLY A 317 0.13 -11.26 10.40
N TYR A 318 -0.34 -12.12 11.29
CA TYR A 318 -1.48 -11.85 12.14
C TYR A 318 -1.18 -12.25 13.59
N LEU A 319 -1.06 -11.24 14.45
CA LEU A 319 -0.82 -11.45 15.89
C LEU A 319 -2.06 -11.04 16.70
N THR A 320 -2.23 -11.64 17.86
CA THR A 320 -3.19 -11.19 18.86
C THR A 320 -2.81 -9.80 19.39
N GLN A 321 -3.66 -9.18 20.19
CA GLN A 321 -3.33 -7.92 20.86
C GLN A 321 -2.04 -8.03 21.69
N GLU A 322 -1.82 -9.18 22.33
CA GLU A 322 -0.65 -9.46 23.19
C GLU A 322 0.63 -9.77 22.39
N GLY A 323 0.58 -9.73 21.06
CA GLY A 323 1.72 -10.01 20.21
C GLY A 323 2.01 -11.49 19.95
N LYS A 324 1.07 -12.39 20.28
CA LYS A 324 1.20 -13.83 19.99
C LYS A 324 0.69 -14.14 18.59
N VAL A 325 1.29 -15.12 17.91
CA VAL A 325 0.81 -15.58 16.59
C VAL A 325 -0.65 -16.04 16.70
N ALA A 326 -1.54 -15.35 16.01
CA ALA A 326 -2.97 -15.67 15.94
C ALA A 326 -3.26 -16.62 14.76
N LEU A 327 -2.60 -16.41 13.63
CA LEU A 327 -2.70 -17.25 12.43
C LEU A 327 -1.29 -17.64 12.01
N ASP A 328 -1.06 -18.92 11.85
CA ASP A 328 0.26 -19.54 11.62
C ASP A 328 0.70 -19.56 10.15
N PHE A 329 -0.18 -19.24 9.21
CA PHE A 329 0.19 -19.10 7.81
C PHE A 329 0.94 -17.78 7.56
N LYS A 330 2.01 -17.84 6.76
CA LYS A 330 2.86 -16.69 6.44
C LYS A 330 2.59 -16.06 5.08
N GLY A 331 1.88 -16.73 4.21
CA GLY A 331 1.44 -16.24 2.91
C GLY A 331 -0.08 -16.33 2.79
N GLY A 332 -0.68 -15.42 2.03
CA GLY A 332 -2.13 -15.42 1.86
C GLY A 332 -2.58 -14.38 0.83
N PRO A 333 -3.90 -14.23 0.64
CA PRO A 333 -4.45 -13.30 -0.36
C PRO A 333 -4.03 -11.84 -0.18
N PHE A 334 -3.71 -11.44 1.05
CA PHE A 334 -3.37 -10.06 1.39
C PHE A 334 -1.90 -9.87 1.79
N LYS A 335 -1.17 -10.96 2.06
CA LYS A 335 0.23 -10.89 2.45
C LYS A 335 1.14 -11.42 1.34
N GLY A 336 1.79 -10.50 0.66
CA GLY A 336 2.75 -10.76 -0.40
C GLY A 336 3.99 -9.88 -0.25
N PHE A 337 4.65 -9.59 -1.36
CA PHE A 337 5.92 -8.84 -1.37
C PHE A 337 5.75 -7.31 -1.25
N PHE A 338 4.54 -6.78 -1.24
CA PHE A 338 4.31 -5.34 -1.27
C PHE A 338 4.81 -4.62 0.00
N HIS A 339 4.43 -5.09 1.20
CA HIS A 339 4.80 -4.41 2.44
C HIS A 339 6.18 -4.81 2.95
N VAL A 340 6.43 -6.10 3.26
CA VAL A 340 7.66 -6.53 3.94
C VAL A 340 8.90 -6.27 3.11
N PRO A 341 9.04 -6.78 1.87
CA PRO A 341 10.24 -6.54 1.08
C PRO A 341 10.45 -5.06 0.72
N ARG A 342 9.37 -4.32 0.43
CA ARG A 342 9.45 -2.88 0.19
C ARG A 342 9.99 -2.15 1.41
N CYS A 343 9.44 -2.45 2.60
CA CYS A 343 9.88 -1.84 3.85
C CYS A 343 11.35 -2.11 4.11
N LEU A 344 11.78 -3.35 4.05
CA LEU A 344 13.18 -3.73 4.31
C LEU A 344 14.13 -3.02 3.35
N TYR A 345 13.82 -3.03 2.07
CA TYR A 345 14.64 -2.36 1.05
C TYR A 345 14.69 -0.84 1.23
N MET A 346 13.54 -0.18 1.45
CA MET A 346 13.50 1.27 1.63
C MET A 346 14.26 1.69 2.89
N CYS A 347 14.02 0.98 4.00
CA CYS A 347 14.71 1.27 5.25
C CYS A 347 16.23 1.04 5.13
N GLU A 348 16.69 -0.05 4.51
CA GLU A 348 18.10 -0.30 4.25
C GLU A 348 18.72 0.86 3.46
N ARG A 349 18.12 1.25 2.33
CA ARG A 349 18.64 2.35 1.51
C ARG A 349 18.68 3.70 2.24
N ILE A 350 17.67 3.98 3.05
CA ILE A 350 17.65 5.24 3.84
C ILE A 350 18.76 5.20 4.89
N LEU A 351 18.95 4.08 5.58
CA LEU A 351 19.98 3.92 6.59
C LEU A 351 21.39 4.02 5.98
N ASP A 352 21.65 3.37 4.85
CA ASP A 352 22.90 3.50 4.11
C ASP A 352 23.20 4.94 3.74
N GLY A 353 22.19 5.68 3.25
CA GLY A 353 22.32 7.09 2.94
C GLY A 353 22.61 7.98 4.15
N LEU A 354 22.17 7.60 5.33
CA LEU A 354 22.48 8.29 6.59
C LEU A 354 23.92 8.02 7.05
N LEU A 355 24.40 6.77 6.91
CA LEU A 355 25.78 6.39 7.29
C LEU A 355 26.83 7.05 6.38
N VAL A 356 26.58 7.10 5.08
CA VAL A 356 27.50 7.75 4.11
C VAL A 356 27.66 9.25 4.37
N LYS A 357 26.61 9.94 4.85
CA LYS A 357 26.66 11.38 5.16
C LYS A 357 27.37 11.70 6.48
N GLN A 358 27.70 10.71 7.31
CA GLN A 358 28.42 10.88 8.57
C GLN A 358 29.94 10.69 8.43
N ASN A 359 30.39 10.13 7.29
CA ASN A 359 31.81 9.99 6.92
C ASN A 359 32.20 11.07 5.90
#